data_8a6e9b75812e35e51544b5c94b99da5b
#
_entry.id   8a6e9b75812e35e51544b5c94b99da5b
#
_cell.length_a   1.000
_cell.length_b   1.000
_cell.length_c   1.000
_cell.angle_alpha   90.00
_cell.angle_beta   90.00
_cell.angle_gamma   90.00
#
_symmetry.space_group_name_H-M   'P 1'
#
loop_
_entity.id
_entity.type
_entity.pdbx_description
1 polymer ?
#
loop_
_entity_poly.entity_id
_entity_poly.type
_entity_poly.pdbx_seq_one_letter_code
_entity_poly.pdbx_strand_id
1 'polypeptide(L)'
;MAVVLADRIVGAIIGAAVADAAAQPLHWIYNPEKLSTILAQEGPCPEFRPQSANPFYRRETGQQTCYGDQAFVLLESLCECRGLDVGDLQQRTYKFFGPGSEYDTPVNDPYRARGGPRVQLPIEGPWRHASLKSFLKNMDAGKTETGCDIDNQIDGIAKLAPVVALYAGKPEMLEKVEAATRVTQNNDLCVVVTLAAARFLEYYILNGSGQSCGRSHSPCKAKLIQGSQRADSQCFHKHMSFAWCIPGSATWGADSRQVR
;
A
#
# COMPACT_ATOMS: atom_id res chain seq x y z
N MET A 1 12.07 10.72 -26.12
CA MET A 1 11.30 9.62 -25.49
C MET A 1 11.96 9.10 -24.21
N ALA A 2 13.26 8.87 -24.16
CA ALA A 2 13.95 8.34 -22.96
C ALA A 2 13.83 9.24 -21.71
N VAL A 3 14.02 10.56 -21.86
CA VAL A 3 13.89 11.53 -20.74
C VAL A 3 12.49 11.49 -20.14
N VAL A 4 11.45 11.49 -20.98
CA VAL A 4 10.04 11.46 -20.54
C VAL A 4 9.69 10.16 -19.79
N LEU A 5 10.30 9.03 -20.15
CA LEU A 5 10.09 7.77 -19.43
C LEU A 5 10.78 7.82 -18.05
N ALA A 6 12.01 8.30 -17.99
CA ALA A 6 12.74 8.46 -16.72
C ALA A 6 12.00 9.38 -15.75
N ASP A 7 11.45 10.51 -16.24
CA ASP A 7 10.67 11.44 -15.43
C ASP A 7 9.40 10.77 -14.87
N ARG A 8 8.72 9.94 -15.66
CA ARG A 8 7.54 9.20 -15.19
C ARG A 8 7.87 8.13 -14.18
N ILE A 9 9.01 7.45 -14.33
CA ILE A 9 9.54 6.48 -13.35
C ILE A 9 9.81 7.18 -12.02
N VAL A 10 10.55 8.26 -12.03
CA VAL A 10 10.86 9.06 -10.83
C VAL A 10 9.58 9.63 -10.24
N GLY A 11 8.69 10.17 -11.08
CA GLY A 11 7.39 10.70 -10.67
C GLY A 11 6.50 9.66 -10.00
N ALA A 12 6.52 8.40 -10.44
CA ALA A 12 5.77 7.32 -9.80
C ALA A 12 6.29 7.01 -8.40
N ILE A 13 7.61 6.93 -8.21
CA ILE A 13 8.23 6.63 -6.91
C ILE A 13 8.03 7.80 -5.93
N ILE A 14 8.42 9.00 -6.34
CA ILE A 14 8.32 10.20 -5.49
C ILE A 14 6.85 10.53 -5.23
N GLY A 15 5.99 10.44 -6.25
CA GLY A 15 4.57 10.71 -6.11
C GLY A 15 3.87 9.78 -5.13
N ALA A 16 4.22 8.48 -5.11
CA ALA A 16 3.71 7.53 -4.15
C ALA A 16 4.14 7.90 -2.71
N ALA A 17 5.41 8.22 -2.50
CA ALA A 17 5.93 8.63 -1.20
C ALA A 17 5.29 9.95 -0.71
N VAL A 18 5.18 10.95 -1.59
CA VAL A 18 4.52 12.23 -1.25
C VAL A 18 3.05 12.02 -0.93
N ALA A 19 2.33 11.20 -1.69
CA ALA A 19 0.92 10.94 -1.46
C ALA A 19 0.66 10.21 -0.12
N ASP A 20 1.50 9.23 0.23
CA ASP A 20 1.42 8.54 1.52
C ASP A 20 1.64 9.53 2.69
N ALA A 21 2.71 10.32 2.64
CA ALA A 21 3.01 11.33 3.67
C ALA A 21 1.93 12.41 3.78
N ALA A 22 1.37 12.85 2.64
CA ALA A 22 0.31 13.86 2.59
C ALA A 22 -1.00 13.35 3.23
N ALA A 23 -1.35 12.08 2.99
CA ALA A 23 -2.56 11.45 3.49
C ALA A 23 -2.44 10.96 4.96
N GLN A 24 -1.23 10.72 5.45
CA GLN A 24 -0.95 10.13 6.76
C GLN A 24 -1.73 10.79 7.92
N PRO A 25 -1.85 12.13 8.03
CA PRO A 25 -2.55 12.76 9.15
C PRO A 25 -4.05 12.46 9.22
N LEU A 26 -4.66 12.03 8.10
CA LEU A 26 -6.09 11.68 7.99
C LEU A 26 -6.32 10.17 7.82
N HIS A 27 -5.26 9.38 7.92
CA HIS A 27 -5.31 7.93 7.71
C HIS A 27 -6.25 7.24 8.72
N TRP A 28 -7.00 6.22 8.27
CA TRP A 28 -7.90 5.38 9.06
C TRP A 28 -9.05 6.10 9.78
N ILE A 29 -9.52 7.22 9.25
CA ILE A 29 -10.75 7.87 9.70
C ILE A 29 -11.94 7.22 8.96
N TYR A 30 -12.50 6.17 9.51
CA TYR A 30 -13.57 5.38 8.88
C TYR A 30 -14.97 5.99 8.98
N ASN A 31 -15.17 6.98 9.84
CA ASN A 31 -16.45 7.68 9.95
C ASN A 31 -16.49 8.88 8.99
N PRO A 32 -17.35 8.86 7.94
CA PRO A 32 -17.43 9.92 6.95
C PRO A 32 -17.86 11.28 7.51
N GLU A 33 -18.76 11.29 8.51
CA GLU A 33 -19.22 12.51 9.15
C GLU A 33 -18.11 13.17 9.95
N LYS A 34 -17.34 12.36 10.71
CA LYS A 34 -16.16 12.83 11.42
C LYS A 34 -15.12 13.39 10.46
N LEU A 35 -14.86 12.70 9.34
CA LEU A 35 -13.94 13.17 8.32
C LEU A 35 -14.42 14.50 7.72
N SER A 36 -15.71 14.61 7.36
CA SER A 36 -16.29 15.84 6.84
C SER A 36 -16.18 17.00 7.81
N THR A 37 -16.41 16.78 9.10
CA THR A 37 -16.25 17.79 10.16
C THR A 37 -14.80 18.26 10.24
N ILE A 38 -13.85 17.34 10.20
CA ILE A 38 -12.42 17.65 10.24
C ILE A 38 -12.01 18.49 9.02
N LEU A 39 -12.45 18.08 7.82
CA LEU A 39 -12.14 18.81 6.58
C LEU A 39 -12.75 20.20 6.55
N ALA A 40 -13.96 20.38 7.09
CA ALA A 40 -14.62 21.69 7.17
C ALA A 40 -13.89 22.71 8.09
N GLN A 41 -13.12 22.23 9.04
CA GLN A 41 -12.39 23.09 10.00
C GLN A 41 -11.08 23.64 9.46
N GLU A 42 -10.48 23.06 8.45
CA GLU A 42 -9.08 23.30 8.07
C GLU A 42 -8.86 23.93 6.68
N GLY A 43 -9.94 24.27 5.99
CA GLY A 43 -9.82 24.87 4.66
C GLY A 43 -9.66 23.86 3.53
N PRO A 44 -9.37 24.33 2.29
CA PRO A 44 -9.52 23.54 1.07
C PRO A 44 -8.42 22.50 0.82
N CYS A 45 -7.31 22.53 1.57
CA CYS A 45 -6.15 21.66 1.36
C CYS A 45 -5.96 20.72 2.55
N PRO A 46 -6.52 19.49 2.50
CA PRO A 46 -6.42 18.53 3.59
C PRO A 46 -5.05 17.83 3.67
N GLU A 47 -4.23 17.94 2.63
CA GLU A 47 -2.92 17.31 2.51
C GLU A 47 -1.93 17.91 3.52
N PHE A 48 -1.07 17.06 4.08
CA PHE A 48 -0.06 17.50 5.04
C PHE A 48 -0.62 18.28 6.23
N ARG A 49 -1.79 17.87 6.71
CA ARG A 49 -2.43 18.48 7.86
C ARG A 49 -1.44 18.65 9.02
N PRO A 50 -1.31 19.85 9.64
CA PRO A 50 -0.31 20.12 10.67
C PRO A 50 -0.45 19.24 11.92
N GLN A 51 -1.70 18.89 12.28
CA GLN A 51 -1.99 18.01 13.40
C GLN A 51 -2.71 16.76 12.90
N SER A 52 -2.12 15.59 13.13
CA SER A 52 -2.73 14.33 12.77
C SER A 52 -4.08 14.15 13.49
N ALA A 53 -5.11 13.82 12.72
CA ALA A 53 -6.42 13.42 13.24
C ALA A 53 -6.62 11.90 13.22
N ASN A 54 -5.58 11.14 12.88
CA ASN A 54 -5.60 9.68 12.88
C ASN A 54 -6.02 9.16 14.27
N PRO A 55 -7.04 8.31 14.38
CA PRO A 55 -7.54 7.84 15.67
C PRO A 55 -6.70 6.75 16.33
N PHE A 56 -5.70 6.19 15.64
CA PHE A 56 -4.94 5.03 16.11
C PHE A 56 -3.49 5.36 16.48
N TYR A 57 -2.84 6.26 15.74
CA TYR A 57 -1.43 6.59 15.98
C TYR A 57 -1.12 8.05 15.61
N ARG A 58 -0.01 8.55 16.12
CA ARG A 58 0.51 9.89 15.82
C ARG A 58 1.90 9.78 15.22
N ARG A 59 2.07 10.40 14.08
CA ARG A 59 3.39 10.68 13.47
C ARG A 59 3.46 12.16 13.11
N GLU A 60 4.66 12.67 13.01
CA GLU A 60 4.86 14.03 12.52
C GLU A 60 4.40 14.16 11.06
N THR A 61 3.87 15.32 10.73
CA THR A 61 3.45 15.61 9.35
C THR A 61 4.63 15.53 8.41
N GLY A 62 4.44 14.82 7.29
CA GLY A 62 5.50 14.54 6.33
C GLY A 62 6.20 13.18 6.51
N GLN A 63 6.00 12.51 7.64
CA GLN A 63 6.46 11.13 7.81
C GLN A 63 5.55 10.15 7.06
N GLN A 64 6.12 9.00 6.67
CA GLN A 64 5.40 7.93 5.99
C GLN A 64 4.50 7.13 6.95
N THR A 65 3.47 6.51 6.41
CA THR A 65 2.77 5.42 7.09
C THR A 65 3.60 4.14 7.02
N CYS A 66 3.17 3.08 7.71
CA CYS A 66 3.80 1.77 7.58
C CYS A 66 3.75 1.21 6.13
N TYR A 67 2.90 1.74 5.29
CA TYR A 67 2.81 1.36 3.88
C TYR A 67 3.89 2.07 3.05
N GLY A 68 4.05 3.38 3.23
CA GLY A 68 5.13 4.13 2.61
C GLY A 68 6.50 3.66 3.07
N ASP A 69 6.66 3.32 4.36
CA ASP A 69 7.88 2.73 4.89
C ASP A 69 8.20 1.38 4.24
N GLN A 70 7.20 0.52 3.94
CA GLN A 70 7.43 -0.70 3.17
C GLN A 70 7.89 -0.43 1.73
N ALA A 71 7.31 0.59 1.08
CA ALA A 71 7.76 1.00 -0.26
C ALA A 71 9.20 1.52 -0.23
N PHE A 72 9.58 2.25 0.81
CA PHE A 72 10.95 2.73 1.01
C PHE A 72 11.94 1.57 1.19
N VAL A 73 11.64 0.60 2.06
CA VAL A 73 12.48 -0.59 2.26
C VAL A 73 12.63 -1.40 0.96
N LEU A 74 11.56 -1.54 0.18
CA LEU A 74 11.62 -2.18 -1.13
C LEU A 74 12.51 -1.39 -2.10
N LEU A 75 12.39 -0.06 -2.13
CA LEU A 75 13.24 0.79 -2.97
C LEU A 75 14.73 0.63 -2.62
N GLU A 76 15.08 0.65 -1.34
CA GLU A 76 16.46 0.43 -0.88
C GLU A 76 16.99 -0.94 -1.33
N SER A 77 16.22 -2.02 -1.11
CA SER A 77 16.59 -3.37 -1.53
C SER A 77 16.83 -3.44 -3.05
N LEU A 78 15.91 -2.89 -3.84
CA LEU A 78 16.04 -2.86 -5.30
C LEU A 78 17.28 -2.10 -5.78
N CYS A 79 17.61 -1.00 -5.12
CA CYS A 79 18.79 -0.19 -5.46
C CYS A 79 20.10 -0.92 -5.13
N GLU A 80 20.21 -1.47 -3.93
CA GLU A 80 21.42 -2.15 -3.47
C GLU A 80 21.67 -3.45 -4.23
N CYS A 81 20.64 -4.26 -4.44
CA CYS A 81 20.74 -5.52 -5.17
C CYS A 81 20.71 -5.36 -6.70
N ARG A 82 20.46 -4.13 -7.20
CA ARG A 82 20.27 -3.84 -8.64
C ARG A 82 19.16 -4.66 -9.28
N GLY A 83 18.14 -4.98 -8.50
CA GLY A 83 17.00 -5.82 -8.88
C GLY A 83 16.33 -6.40 -7.65
N LEU A 84 15.26 -7.19 -7.84
CA LEU A 84 14.58 -7.83 -6.74
C LEU A 84 15.37 -9.05 -6.25
N ASP A 85 15.83 -8.97 -5.01
CA ASP A 85 16.30 -10.09 -4.19
C ASP A 85 15.32 -10.26 -3.02
N VAL A 86 14.60 -11.37 -3.01
CA VAL A 86 13.56 -11.65 -1.99
C VAL A 86 14.18 -11.84 -0.60
N GLY A 87 15.36 -12.48 -0.54
CA GLY A 87 16.05 -12.71 0.74
C GLY A 87 16.53 -11.40 1.36
N ASP A 88 17.16 -10.52 0.56
CA ASP A 88 17.54 -9.19 1.02
C ASP A 88 16.34 -8.37 1.46
N LEU A 89 15.25 -8.38 0.68
CA LEU A 89 14.01 -7.68 1.03
C LEU A 89 13.42 -8.19 2.35
N GLN A 90 13.40 -9.50 2.59
CA GLN A 90 12.96 -10.08 3.85
C GLN A 90 13.81 -9.58 5.01
N GLN A 91 15.15 -9.61 4.89
CA GLN A 91 16.06 -9.18 5.95
C GLN A 91 15.94 -7.68 6.24
N ARG A 92 15.87 -6.83 5.21
CA ARG A 92 15.65 -5.37 5.38
C ARG A 92 14.31 -5.07 6.02
N THR A 93 13.25 -5.74 5.58
CA THR A 93 11.91 -5.59 6.16
C THR A 93 11.91 -6.00 7.63
N TYR A 94 12.55 -7.11 7.97
CA TYR A 94 12.68 -7.56 9.36
C TYR A 94 13.47 -6.56 10.21
N LYS A 95 14.59 -6.04 9.69
CA LYS A 95 15.40 -5.04 10.40
C LYS A 95 14.64 -3.73 10.62
N PHE A 96 13.90 -3.26 9.61
CA PHE A 96 13.20 -1.97 9.66
C PHE A 96 11.96 -2.01 10.57
N PHE A 97 11.21 -3.10 10.55
CA PHE A 97 9.95 -3.23 11.28
C PHE A 97 10.04 -4.08 12.54
N GLY A 98 11.13 -4.76 12.79
CA GLY A 98 11.31 -5.75 13.83
C GLY A 98 11.79 -5.21 15.17
N PRO A 99 12.39 -6.08 16.01
CA PRO A 99 12.89 -5.71 17.33
C PRO A 99 13.95 -4.60 17.28
N GLY A 100 13.86 -3.66 18.23
CA GLY A 100 14.78 -2.53 18.35
C GLY A 100 14.56 -1.38 17.35
N SER A 101 13.55 -1.46 16.49
CA SER A 101 13.15 -0.38 15.58
C SER A 101 12.17 0.60 16.25
N GLU A 102 11.85 1.72 15.59
CA GLU A 102 10.79 2.63 16.08
C GLU A 102 9.40 1.97 16.12
N TYR A 103 9.22 0.87 15.38
CA TYR A 103 8.02 0.04 15.41
C TYR A 103 7.95 -0.89 16.62
N ASP A 104 9.04 -1.04 17.38
CA ASP A 104 9.11 -1.96 18.51
C ASP A 104 8.49 -1.36 19.78
N THR A 105 7.17 -1.31 19.80
CA THR A 105 6.39 -0.78 20.93
C THR A 105 5.41 -1.85 21.43
N PRO A 106 4.95 -1.78 22.70
CA PRO A 106 4.06 -2.80 23.28
C PRO A 106 2.77 -3.04 22.49
N VAL A 107 2.27 -2.03 21.79
CA VAL A 107 1.07 -2.15 20.93
C VAL A 107 1.37 -2.87 19.63
N ASN A 108 2.56 -2.71 19.16
CA ASN A 108 3.06 -3.29 17.92
C ASN A 108 3.63 -4.70 18.11
N ASP A 109 3.74 -5.19 19.33
CA ASP A 109 4.24 -6.53 19.63
C ASP A 109 3.46 -7.58 18.83
N PRO A 110 4.14 -8.35 17.94
CA PRO A 110 3.50 -9.40 17.17
C PRO A 110 2.93 -10.52 18.03
N TYR A 111 3.47 -10.74 19.22
CA TYR A 111 3.09 -11.81 20.16
C TYR A 111 2.10 -11.35 21.21
N ARG A 112 1.65 -10.11 21.17
CA ARG A 112 0.69 -9.59 22.12
C ARG A 112 -0.57 -10.46 22.19
N ALA A 113 -0.91 -10.91 23.41
CA ALA A 113 -2.08 -11.74 23.66
C ALA A 113 -3.39 -11.02 23.30
N ARG A 114 -4.32 -11.73 22.66
CA ARG A 114 -5.68 -11.25 22.48
C ARG A 114 -6.34 -11.06 23.85
N GLY A 115 -6.98 -9.90 24.08
CA GLY A 115 -7.64 -9.61 25.36
C GLY A 115 -6.73 -8.99 26.44
N GLY A 116 -5.48 -8.68 26.11
CA GLY A 116 -4.61 -7.91 27.00
C GLY A 116 -5.13 -6.50 27.30
N PRO A 117 -4.48 -5.74 28.20
CA PRO A 117 -4.92 -4.39 28.60
C PRO A 117 -5.20 -3.52 27.38
N ARG A 118 -6.31 -2.77 27.41
CA ARG A 118 -6.62 -1.82 26.32
C ARG A 118 -5.55 -0.75 26.27
N VAL A 119 -5.04 -0.52 25.06
CA VAL A 119 -4.08 0.56 24.82
C VAL A 119 -4.85 1.86 24.71
N GLN A 120 -4.29 2.90 25.31
CA GLN A 120 -4.79 4.25 25.09
C GLN A 120 -4.44 4.67 23.64
N LEU A 121 -5.45 5.02 22.86
CA LEU A 121 -5.30 5.51 21.50
C LEU A 121 -5.54 7.03 21.46
N PRO A 122 -4.87 7.70 20.53
CA PRO A 122 -3.81 7.22 19.61
C PRO A 122 -2.50 6.95 20.35
N ILE A 123 -1.70 6.01 19.84
CA ILE A 123 -0.32 5.82 20.32
C ILE A 123 0.61 6.86 19.71
N GLU A 124 1.72 7.15 20.38
CA GLU A 124 2.82 7.89 19.77
C GLU A 124 3.70 6.94 18.93
N GLY A 125 4.17 7.44 17.76
CA GLY A 125 4.96 6.67 16.82
C GLY A 125 4.15 5.83 15.83
N PRO A 126 4.82 5.01 15.01
CA PRO A 126 4.20 4.30 13.91
C PRO A 126 3.35 3.10 14.37
N TRP A 127 2.41 2.71 13.52
CA TRP A 127 1.57 1.52 13.70
C TRP A 127 2.04 0.37 12.83
N ARG A 128 2.35 -0.77 13.43
CA ARG A 128 2.65 -2.01 12.72
C ARG A 128 1.35 -2.76 12.43
N HIS A 129 0.92 -2.82 11.17
CA HIS A 129 -0.32 -3.48 10.79
C HIS A 129 -0.22 -5.03 10.84
N ALA A 130 -1.36 -5.71 10.64
CA ALA A 130 -1.47 -7.16 10.88
C ALA A 130 -0.50 -8.00 10.03
N SER A 131 -0.36 -7.67 8.74
CA SER A 131 0.54 -8.41 7.85
C SER A 131 1.99 -8.33 8.27
N LEU A 132 2.46 -7.15 8.73
CA LEU A 132 3.82 -7.00 9.26
C LEU A 132 4.03 -7.80 10.55
N LYS A 133 3.01 -7.85 11.44
CA LYS A 133 3.09 -8.69 12.64
C LYS A 133 3.19 -10.17 12.30
N SER A 134 2.42 -10.63 11.31
CA SER A 134 2.50 -12.00 10.79
C SER A 134 3.84 -12.29 10.15
N PHE A 135 4.34 -11.37 9.32
CA PHE A 135 5.64 -11.45 8.69
C PHE A 135 6.76 -11.67 9.73
N LEU A 136 6.80 -10.86 10.79
CA LEU A 136 7.80 -10.99 11.85
C LEU A 136 7.74 -12.36 12.54
N LYS A 137 6.53 -12.83 12.87
CA LYS A 137 6.35 -14.18 13.45
C LYS A 137 6.85 -15.29 12.52
N ASN A 138 6.60 -15.16 11.22
CA ASN A 138 7.02 -16.15 10.25
C ASN A 138 8.55 -16.14 10.07
N MET A 139 9.17 -14.95 10.09
CA MET A 139 10.64 -14.79 10.10
C MET A 139 11.25 -15.42 11.36
N ASP A 140 10.72 -15.11 12.55
CA ASP A 140 11.19 -15.66 13.83
C ASP A 140 11.06 -17.20 13.87
N ALA A 141 10.04 -17.74 13.21
CA ALA A 141 9.82 -19.17 13.07
C ALA A 141 10.69 -19.83 11.98
N GLY A 142 11.52 -19.09 11.28
CA GLY A 142 12.37 -19.59 10.18
C GLY A 142 11.60 -20.08 8.96
N LYS A 143 10.40 -19.56 8.71
CA LYS A 143 9.62 -19.94 7.53
C LYS A 143 10.20 -19.32 6.26
N THR A 144 10.18 -20.08 5.17
CA THR A 144 10.52 -19.61 3.83
C THR A 144 9.46 -18.66 3.28
N GLU A 145 8.20 -18.98 3.47
CA GLU A 145 7.06 -18.11 3.14
C GLU A 145 6.74 -17.23 4.33
N THR A 146 7.16 -15.97 4.24
CA THR A 146 7.08 -15.02 5.37
C THR A 146 5.81 -14.21 5.39
N GLY A 147 5.11 -14.08 4.25
CA GLY A 147 3.90 -13.27 4.13
C GLY A 147 2.70 -13.81 4.90
N CYS A 148 1.82 -12.91 5.28
CA CYS A 148 0.55 -13.22 5.93
C CYS A 148 -0.43 -13.82 4.91
N ASP A 149 -0.95 -15.01 5.19
CA ASP A 149 -1.89 -15.75 4.33
C ASP A 149 -3.37 -15.42 4.61
N ILE A 150 -3.67 -14.90 5.81
CA ILE A 150 -5.04 -14.61 6.25
C ILE A 150 -5.46 -13.15 6.03
N ASP A 151 -4.53 -12.23 5.76
CA ASP A 151 -4.84 -10.82 5.51
C ASP A 151 -5.18 -10.60 4.04
N ASN A 152 -6.45 -10.31 3.77
CA ASN A 152 -6.97 -10.06 2.43
C ASN A 152 -7.05 -8.57 2.07
N GLN A 153 -6.48 -7.68 2.88
CA GLN A 153 -6.39 -6.27 2.56
C GLN A 153 -5.49 -6.03 1.35
N ILE A 154 -5.78 -4.98 0.59
CA ILE A 154 -5.10 -4.67 -0.66
C ILE A 154 -3.80 -3.85 -0.45
N ASP A 155 -3.17 -3.98 0.69
CA ASP A 155 -1.99 -3.21 1.09
C ASP A 155 -0.78 -3.40 0.16
N GLY A 156 -0.75 -4.51 -0.58
CA GLY A 156 0.26 -4.76 -1.60
C GLY A 156 0.36 -3.63 -2.64
N ILE A 157 -0.75 -2.91 -2.90
CA ILE A 157 -0.78 -1.79 -3.84
C ILE A 157 0.11 -0.64 -3.37
N ALA A 158 0.19 -0.38 -2.08
CA ALA A 158 0.90 0.77 -1.53
C ALA A 158 2.42 0.73 -1.79
N LYS A 159 3.00 -0.44 -1.98
CA LYS A 159 4.45 -0.62 -2.21
C LYS A 159 4.84 -0.90 -3.68
N LEU A 160 3.90 -0.79 -4.63
CA LEU A 160 4.15 -1.13 -6.04
C LEU A 160 5.14 -0.22 -6.75
N ALA A 161 5.16 1.06 -6.42
CA ALA A 161 5.85 2.07 -7.24
C ALA A 161 7.32 1.72 -7.53
N PRO A 162 8.16 1.31 -6.57
CA PRO A 162 9.56 0.99 -6.84
C PRO A 162 9.73 -0.20 -7.79
N VAL A 163 9.03 -1.31 -7.55
CA VAL A 163 9.20 -2.52 -8.35
C VAL A 163 8.63 -2.36 -9.75
N VAL A 164 7.46 -1.73 -9.91
CA VAL A 164 6.91 -1.46 -11.24
C VAL A 164 7.77 -0.47 -12.00
N ALA A 165 8.31 0.56 -11.34
CA ALA A 165 9.20 1.52 -11.97
C ALA A 165 10.45 0.87 -12.56
N LEU A 166 11.06 -0.11 -11.84
CA LEU A 166 12.26 -0.80 -12.29
C LEU A 166 11.98 -1.81 -13.42
N TYR A 167 10.79 -2.43 -13.41
CA TYR A 167 10.47 -3.52 -14.33
C TYR A 167 9.40 -3.16 -15.38
N ALA A 168 8.92 -1.92 -15.46
CA ALA A 168 7.93 -1.50 -16.45
C ALA A 168 8.38 -1.83 -17.88
N GLY A 169 7.51 -2.50 -18.64
CA GLY A 169 7.77 -2.96 -20.00
C GLY A 169 8.60 -4.23 -20.12
N LYS A 170 9.08 -4.81 -19.01
CA LYS A 170 9.80 -6.08 -19.01
C LYS A 170 8.83 -7.26 -18.81
N PRO A 171 9.09 -8.42 -19.45
CA PRO A 171 8.22 -9.60 -19.34
C PRO A 171 8.02 -10.08 -17.90
N GLU A 172 9.08 -10.00 -17.08
CA GLU A 172 9.13 -10.46 -15.68
C GLU A 172 8.44 -9.52 -14.68
N MET A 173 7.92 -8.36 -15.10
CA MET A 173 7.40 -7.34 -14.18
C MET A 173 6.37 -7.90 -13.19
N LEU A 174 5.39 -8.66 -13.64
CA LEU A 174 4.36 -9.22 -12.75
C LEU A 174 4.92 -10.27 -11.80
N GLU A 175 5.85 -11.11 -12.25
CA GLU A 175 6.55 -12.07 -11.39
C GLU A 175 7.28 -11.36 -10.26
N LYS A 176 8.00 -10.27 -10.56
CA LYS A 176 8.72 -9.49 -9.55
C LYS A 176 7.78 -8.78 -8.58
N VAL A 177 6.65 -8.25 -9.07
CA VAL A 177 5.61 -7.66 -8.21
C VAL A 177 5.00 -8.71 -7.28
N GLU A 178 4.66 -9.89 -7.78
CA GLU A 178 4.13 -10.98 -6.97
C GLU A 178 5.13 -11.39 -5.89
N ALA A 179 6.38 -11.65 -6.26
CA ALA A 179 7.41 -12.06 -5.32
C ALA A 179 7.64 -11.01 -4.22
N ALA A 180 7.71 -9.73 -4.56
CA ALA A 180 7.83 -8.64 -3.58
C ALA A 180 6.60 -8.52 -2.67
N THR A 181 5.40 -8.74 -3.20
CA THR A 181 4.15 -8.70 -2.43
C THR A 181 4.09 -9.82 -1.42
N ARG A 182 4.44 -11.03 -1.84
CA ARG A 182 4.38 -12.24 -1.00
C ARG A 182 5.35 -12.22 0.18
N VAL A 183 6.32 -11.32 0.21
CA VAL A 183 7.18 -11.13 1.39
C VAL A 183 6.38 -10.79 2.65
N THR A 184 5.39 -9.90 2.57
CA THR A 184 4.57 -9.51 3.72
C THR A 184 3.11 -9.95 3.62
N GLN A 185 2.56 -10.18 2.42
CA GLN A 185 1.18 -10.61 2.20
C GLN A 185 1.15 -11.78 1.21
N ASN A 186 0.84 -12.99 1.70
CA ASN A 186 0.77 -14.22 0.90
C ASN A 186 -0.67 -14.70 0.74
N ASN A 187 -1.63 -13.79 0.60
CA ASN A 187 -3.02 -14.07 0.30
C ASN A 187 -3.28 -13.87 -1.18
N ASP A 188 -3.87 -14.86 -1.86
CA ASP A 188 -4.04 -14.84 -3.31
C ASP A 188 -4.94 -13.70 -3.79
N LEU A 189 -5.98 -13.31 -3.05
CA LEU A 189 -6.83 -12.17 -3.40
C LEU A 189 -6.02 -10.86 -3.38
N CYS A 190 -5.22 -10.65 -2.33
CA CYS A 190 -4.33 -9.49 -2.24
C CYS A 190 -3.35 -9.46 -3.41
N VAL A 191 -2.73 -10.59 -3.73
CA VAL A 191 -1.78 -10.71 -4.85
C VAL A 191 -2.45 -10.37 -6.18
N VAL A 192 -3.60 -10.97 -6.48
CA VAL A 192 -4.33 -10.71 -7.76
C VAL A 192 -4.68 -9.23 -7.93
N VAL A 193 -5.20 -8.61 -6.88
CA VAL A 193 -5.55 -7.17 -6.92
C VAL A 193 -4.29 -6.31 -7.07
N THR A 194 -3.21 -6.68 -6.40
CA THR A 194 -1.91 -6.00 -6.50
C THR A 194 -1.34 -6.10 -7.92
N LEU A 195 -1.40 -7.29 -8.55
CA LEU A 195 -0.95 -7.47 -9.94
C LEU A 195 -1.78 -6.66 -10.93
N ALA A 196 -3.10 -6.57 -10.72
CA ALA A 196 -3.96 -5.72 -11.54
C ALA A 196 -3.57 -4.23 -11.41
N ALA A 197 -3.35 -3.74 -10.20
CA ALA A 197 -2.89 -2.37 -9.96
C ALA A 197 -1.50 -2.11 -10.58
N ALA A 198 -0.59 -3.09 -10.53
CA ALA A 198 0.72 -3.01 -11.17
C ALA A 198 0.61 -2.78 -12.69
N ARG A 199 -0.34 -3.44 -13.37
CA ARG A 199 -0.59 -3.21 -14.80
C ARG A 199 -1.08 -1.79 -15.10
N PHE A 200 -1.92 -1.21 -14.24
CA PHE A 200 -2.33 0.20 -14.40
C PHE A 200 -1.14 1.13 -14.23
N LEU A 201 -0.33 0.94 -13.20
CA LEU A 201 0.84 1.77 -12.94
C LEU A 201 1.86 1.66 -14.08
N GLU A 202 2.15 0.44 -14.56
CA GLU A 202 2.98 0.18 -15.72
C GLU A 202 2.48 0.94 -16.95
N TYR A 203 1.18 0.87 -17.21
CA TYR A 203 0.58 1.60 -18.34
C TYR A 203 0.85 3.09 -18.27
N TYR A 204 0.65 3.71 -17.09
CA TYR A 204 0.92 5.15 -16.94
C TYR A 204 2.40 5.50 -17.00
N ILE A 205 3.28 4.66 -16.50
CA ILE A 205 4.73 4.85 -16.63
C ILE A 205 5.14 4.82 -18.11
N LEU A 206 4.66 3.85 -18.87
CA LEU A 206 5.06 3.68 -20.28
C LEU A 206 4.40 4.71 -21.21
N ASN A 207 3.13 5.06 -20.98
CA ASN A 207 2.34 5.86 -21.90
C ASN A 207 2.06 7.29 -21.41
N GLY A 208 2.21 7.57 -20.12
CA GLY A 208 1.80 8.83 -19.49
C GLY A 208 0.28 8.92 -19.28
N SER A 209 -0.16 10.03 -18.70
CA SER A 209 -1.57 10.39 -18.55
C SER A 209 -2.10 11.01 -19.85
N GLY A 210 -2.21 10.21 -20.91
CA GLY A 210 -2.76 10.69 -22.18
C GLY A 210 -4.18 11.19 -22.00
N GLN A 211 -4.52 12.36 -22.57
CA GLN A 211 -5.86 12.95 -22.57
C GLN A 211 -6.95 12.08 -23.24
N SER A 212 -6.60 10.90 -23.72
CA SER A 212 -7.49 10.00 -24.46
C SER A 212 -8.20 8.94 -23.60
N CYS A 213 -7.99 8.88 -22.30
CA CYS A 213 -8.74 7.94 -21.45
C CYS A 213 -10.21 8.33 -21.27
N GLY A 214 -10.66 9.46 -21.80
CA GLY A 214 -12.02 10.02 -21.63
C GLY A 214 -13.04 9.67 -22.72
N ARG A 215 -12.68 9.17 -23.88
CA ARG A 215 -13.65 9.04 -24.98
C ARG A 215 -13.36 7.98 -26.05
N SER A 216 -12.93 6.79 -25.76
CA SER A 216 -13.15 5.63 -26.65
C SER A 216 -12.57 4.37 -26.06
N HIS A 217 -13.16 3.24 -26.39
CA HIS A 217 -12.83 1.86 -26.05
C HIS A 217 -11.34 1.66 -25.77
N SER A 218 -10.96 1.77 -24.50
CA SER A 218 -9.57 1.76 -24.06
C SER A 218 -8.93 0.39 -24.30
N PRO A 219 -7.74 0.32 -24.93
CA PRO A 219 -6.95 -0.91 -25.03
C PRO A 219 -6.63 -1.54 -23.66
N CYS A 220 -6.72 -0.74 -22.60
CA CYS A 220 -6.54 -1.18 -21.23
C CYS A 220 -7.56 -2.24 -20.79
N LYS A 221 -8.83 -2.12 -21.22
CA LYS A 221 -9.87 -3.12 -20.91
C LYS A 221 -9.59 -4.49 -21.56
N ALA A 222 -9.10 -4.51 -22.78
CA ALA A 222 -8.86 -5.75 -23.49
C ALA A 222 -7.65 -6.55 -22.93
N LYS A 223 -6.58 -5.87 -22.51
CA LYS A 223 -5.40 -6.55 -21.92
C LYS A 223 -5.62 -7.01 -20.49
N LEU A 224 -6.44 -6.29 -19.70
CA LEU A 224 -6.84 -6.74 -18.34
C LEU A 224 -7.66 -8.03 -18.38
N ILE A 225 -8.58 -8.15 -19.34
CA ILE A 225 -9.46 -9.33 -19.47
C ILE A 225 -8.66 -10.58 -19.88
N GLN A 226 -7.61 -10.45 -20.71
CA GLN A 226 -6.78 -11.58 -21.08
C GLN A 226 -5.87 -12.12 -19.99
N GLY A 227 -5.52 -11.28 -18.99
CA GLY A 227 -4.73 -11.71 -17.81
C GLY A 227 -5.55 -12.27 -16.66
N SER A 228 -6.86 -12.04 -16.63
CA SER A 228 -7.74 -12.29 -15.48
C SER A 228 -8.77 -13.42 -15.69
N GLN A 229 -8.56 -14.34 -16.63
CA GLN A 229 -9.51 -15.45 -16.87
C GLN A 229 -9.72 -16.42 -15.67
N ARG A 230 -9.18 -16.10 -14.48
CA ARG A 230 -9.37 -16.88 -13.24
C ARG A 230 -9.95 -16.09 -12.06
N ALA A 231 -10.33 -14.83 -12.21
CA ALA A 231 -10.93 -14.06 -11.13
C ALA A 231 -12.37 -13.65 -11.47
N ASP A 232 -13.29 -14.02 -10.58
CA ASP A 232 -14.72 -13.76 -10.69
C ASP A 232 -14.99 -12.23 -10.77
N SER A 233 -15.65 -11.78 -11.83
CA SER A 233 -15.84 -10.37 -12.17
C SER A 233 -16.64 -9.55 -11.13
N GLN A 234 -17.37 -10.19 -10.23
CA GLN A 234 -18.12 -9.53 -9.16
C GLN A 234 -17.27 -9.06 -7.99
N CYS A 235 -16.12 -9.72 -7.73
CA CYS A 235 -15.21 -9.33 -6.65
C CYS A 235 -14.40 -8.06 -7.03
N PHE A 236 -14.08 -7.90 -8.31
CA PHE A 236 -13.24 -6.81 -8.81
C PHE A 236 -13.88 -5.42 -8.63
N HIS A 237 -15.17 -5.28 -8.86
CA HIS A 237 -15.88 -3.99 -8.75
C HIS A 237 -16.04 -3.49 -7.31
N LYS A 238 -16.07 -4.38 -6.34
CA LYS A 238 -16.34 -4.03 -4.93
C LYS A 238 -15.09 -3.51 -4.20
N HIS A 239 -13.89 -3.89 -4.62
CA HIS A 239 -12.63 -3.57 -3.93
C HIS A 239 -11.81 -2.46 -4.58
N MET A 240 -11.96 -2.20 -5.89
CA MET A 240 -11.24 -1.12 -6.58
C MET A 240 -11.66 0.29 -6.18
N SER A 241 -12.85 0.44 -5.59
CA SER A 241 -13.38 1.75 -5.19
C SER A 241 -12.66 2.41 -4.00
N PHE A 242 -11.84 1.67 -3.25
CA PHE A 242 -11.17 2.16 -2.04
C PHE A 242 -9.79 2.78 -2.27
N ALA A 243 -9.17 2.54 -3.42
CA ALA A 243 -7.78 2.95 -3.65
C ALA A 243 -7.62 4.37 -4.24
N TRP A 244 -8.70 4.99 -4.74
CA TRP A 244 -8.64 6.29 -5.42
C TRP A 244 -9.85 7.15 -5.05
N CYS A 245 -9.86 7.76 -3.88
CA CYS A 245 -10.78 8.88 -3.58
C CYS A 245 -10.22 10.17 -4.17
N ILE A 246 -10.62 10.48 -5.41
CA ILE A 246 -10.66 11.85 -5.92
C ILE A 246 -12.09 12.36 -5.70
N PRO A 247 -12.34 13.57 -5.16
CA PRO A 247 -13.68 14.03 -4.80
C PRO A 247 -14.56 14.25 -6.02
N GLY A 248 -15.66 13.52 -6.07
CA GLY A 248 -16.70 13.68 -7.09
C GLY A 248 -17.81 12.66 -6.90
N SER A 249 -18.79 13.02 -6.06
CA SER A 249 -20.15 12.47 -5.93
C SER A 249 -20.34 10.96 -6.17
N ALA A 250 -20.38 10.15 -5.10
CA ALA A 250 -21.13 8.90 -5.06
C ALA A 250 -21.47 8.51 -3.62
N THR A 251 -22.74 8.22 -3.37
CA THR A 251 -23.33 7.77 -2.12
C THR A 251 -22.88 6.35 -1.79
N TRP A 252 -22.38 6.14 -0.56
CA TRP A 252 -21.90 4.85 -0.07
C TRP A 252 -22.80 4.33 1.04
N GLY A 253 -23.29 3.12 0.89
CA GLY A 253 -23.92 2.35 1.96
C GLY A 253 -22.84 1.53 2.69
N ALA A 254 -22.62 1.83 3.95
CA ALA A 254 -21.69 1.12 4.80
C ALA A 254 -22.38 -0.05 5.50
N ASP A 255 -21.86 -1.26 5.33
CA ASP A 255 -22.20 -2.38 6.21
C ASP A 255 -21.15 -2.47 7.34
N SER A 256 -21.61 -2.13 8.56
CA SER A 256 -20.76 -1.89 9.74
C SER A 256 -20.48 -3.15 10.56
N ARG A 257 -20.36 -4.35 9.97
CA ARG A 257 -20.31 -5.62 10.73
C ARG A 257 -19.01 -6.40 10.68
N GLN A 258 -17.85 -5.76 10.57
CA GLN A 258 -16.57 -6.50 10.75
C GLN A 258 -15.47 -5.66 11.43
N VAL A 259 -15.73 -5.15 12.63
CA VAL A 259 -14.66 -4.78 13.58
C VAL A 259 -15.13 -5.17 14.99
N ARG A 260 -14.83 -6.37 15.38
CA ARG A 260 -14.72 -6.80 16.79
C ARG A 260 -13.44 -7.59 16.99
#